data_9bf0d91b6613be131c586eed0e606cfc
#
_entry.id   9bf0d91b6613be131c586eed0e606cfc
#
_cell.length_a   1.000
_cell.length_b   1.000
_cell.length_c   1.000
_cell.angle_alpha   90.00
_cell.angle_beta   90.00
_cell.angle_gamma   90.00
#
_symmetry.space_group_name_H-M   'P 1'
#
loop_
_entity.id
_entity.type
_entity.pdbx_description
1 polymer ?
#
loop_
_entity_poly.entity_id
_entity_poly.type
_entity_poly.pdbx_seq_one_letter_code
_entity_poly.pdbx_strand_id
1 'polypeptide(L)'
;MWNKYVKMLPYATFYIYNRCMNNYKNSYKATEKELVSLSVYNVGNQKCNPLYQWGPGIRNHYLIHYIISGKGTYTVNGKTHLLEAGDCFLVFPNTEVIYQAYEQDPWEYVWVGFAGSDAEMILKATDFTKEKPYLRKIPYGQDICRQILHIYDARGNEFEHAVEMTGRLYTTLAIFMHASNKNVTQNTL
;
A
#
# COMPACT_ATOMS: atom_id res chain seq x y z
N MET A 1 25.02 17.44 -6.03
CA MET A 1 24.50 17.79 -7.36
C MET A 1 23.78 16.63 -8.08
N TRP A 2 23.57 15.46 -7.46
CA TRP A 2 22.95 14.25 -8.04
C TRP A 2 21.45 14.10 -7.80
N ASN A 3 20.87 14.86 -6.87
CA ASN A 3 19.50 14.66 -6.40
C ASN A 3 18.40 15.30 -7.29
N LYS A 4 18.78 16.09 -8.29
CA LYS A 4 17.81 16.78 -9.19
C LYS A 4 17.39 15.95 -10.40
N TYR A 5 18.20 14.98 -10.82
CA TYR A 5 17.93 14.16 -12.01
C TYR A 5 17.07 12.93 -11.75
N VAL A 6 17.01 12.45 -10.51
CA VAL A 6 16.18 11.27 -10.14
C VAL A 6 14.67 11.58 -10.23
N LYS A 7 14.27 12.86 -10.17
CA LYS A 7 12.86 13.29 -10.28
C LYS A 7 12.25 13.19 -11.69
N MET A 8 13.05 12.97 -12.72
CA MET A 8 12.60 13.04 -14.13
C MET A 8 12.68 11.69 -14.88
N LEU A 9 13.01 10.60 -14.22
CA LEU A 9 13.06 9.30 -14.90
C LEU A 9 11.64 8.71 -15.03
N PRO A 10 11.25 8.24 -16.22
CA PRO A 10 10.01 7.50 -16.41
C PRO A 10 9.95 6.28 -15.47
N TYR A 11 8.76 5.90 -15.04
CA TYR A 11 8.48 4.78 -14.13
C TYR A 11 9.31 3.51 -14.44
N ALA A 12 9.40 3.12 -15.71
CA ALA A 12 10.17 1.94 -16.12
C ALA A 12 11.67 2.07 -15.80
N THR A 13 12.25 3.25 -15.98
CA THR A 13 13.68 3.50 -15.72
C THR A 13 13.96 3.57 -14.20
N PHE A 14 13.04 4.15 -13.45
CA PHE A 14 13.14 4.19 -11.97
C PHE A 14 13.00 2.79 -11.36
N TYR A 15 12.09 1.97 -11.87
CA TYR A 15 11.92 0.59 -11.44
C TYR A 15 13.14 -0.28 -11.79
N ILE A 16 13.71 -0.11 -12.98
CA ILE A 16 14.94 -0.82 -13.41
C ILE A 16 16.14 -0.38 -12.56
N TYR A 17 16.29 0.92 -12.30
CA TYR A 17 17.38 1.45 -11.46
C TYR A 17 17.33 0.89 -10.04
N ASN A 18 16.16 0.86 -9.40
CA ASN A 18 16.01 0.33 -8.05
C ASN A 18 16.19 -1.20 -7.97
N ARG A 19 15.91 -1.93 -9.06
CA ARG A 19 16.12 -3.38 -9.11
C ARG A 19 17.61 -3.79 -9.08
N CYS A 20 18.50 -2.88 -9.46
CA CYS A 20 19.96 -3.08 -9.37
C CYS A 20 20.51 -2.80 -7.98
N MET A 21 19.75 -2.15 -7.08
CA MET A 21 20.15 -1.90 -5.70
C MET A 21 19.82 -3.11 -4.83
N ASN A 22 20.75 -3.52 -3.98
CA ASN A 22 20.54 -4.69 -3.11
C ASN A 22 19.36 -4.49 -2.15
N ASN A 23 19.21 -3.28 -1.57
CA ASN A 23 18.11 -2.90 -0.70
C ASN A 23 17.80 -1.42 -0.87
N TYR A 24 16.52 -1.04 -0.77
CA TYR A 24 16.10 0.37 -0.89
C TYR A 24 14.78 0.63 -0.14
N LYS A 25 14.56 1.88 0.20
CA LYS A 25 13.28 2.39 0.69
C LYS A 25 13.02 3.77 0.12
N ASN A 26 11.91 3.92 -0.57
CA ASN A 26 11.38 5.20 -1.02
C ASN A 26 10.05 5.43 -0.32
N SER A 27 9.90 6.57 0.32
CA SER A 27 8.72 6.87 1.13
C SER A 27 8.38 8.35 1.02
N TYR A 28 7.11 8.65 0.88
CA TYR A 28 6.55 9.98 1.02
C TYR A 28 5.48 9.96 2.11
N LYS A 29 5.45 10.98 2.95
CA LYS A 29 4.40 11.20 3.96
C LYS A 29 3.81 12.57 3.70
N ALA A 30 2.49 12.64 3.52
CA ALA A 30 1.78 13.89 3.40
C ALA A 30 1.91 14.69 4.70
N THR A 31 2.18 15.99 4.57
CA THR A 31 2.33 16.90 5.72
C THR A 31 0.98 17.31 6.29
N GLU A 32 -0.05 17.40 5.46
CA GLU A 32 -1.39 17.81 5.83
C GLU A 32 -2.44 16.87 5.23
N LYS A 33 -3.61 16.77 5.89
CA LYS A 33 -4.79 16.06 5.39
C LYS A 33 -5.73 17.11 4.79
N GLU A 34 -5.56 17.39 3.52
CA GLU A 34 -6.30 18.45 2.86
C GLU A 34 -7.71 18.03 2.43
N LEU A 35 -7.93 16.73 2.23
CA LEU A 35 -9.21 16.19 1.76
C LEU A 35 -9.88 15.33 2.83
N VAL A 36 -11.16 15.62 3.10
CA VAL A 36 -11.93 15.00 4.19
C VAL A 36 -12.45 13.62 3.81
N SER A 37 -12.94 13.47 2.58
CA SER A 37 -13.56 12.21 2.11
C SER A 37 -12.55 11.07 2.01
N LEU A 38 -11.40 11.35 1.39
CA LEU A 38 -10.28 10.41 1.29
C LEU A 38 -8.99 11.22 1.11
N SER A 39 -7.92 10.79 1.74
CA SER A 39 -6.61 11.44 1.64
C SER A 39 -5.49 10.42 1.78
N VAL A 40 -4.44 10.55 0.96
CA VAL A 40 -3.23 9.75 1.10
C VAL A 40 -2.45 10.26 2.32
N TYR A 41 -2.12 9.36 3.23
CA TYR A 41 -1.31 9.65 4.41
C TYR A 41 0.19 9.41 4.14
N ASN A 42 0.52 8.28 3.53
CA ASN A 42 1.87 7.96 3.08
C ASN A 42 1.82 6.97 1.93
N VAL A 43 2.89 6.94 1.13
CA VAL A 43 3.03 6.01 0.02
C VAL A 43 4.50 5.71 -0.22
N GLY A 44 4.80 4.51 -0.71
CA GLY A 44 6.19 4.16 -1.02
C GLY A 44 6.39 2.73 -1.47
N ASN A 45 7.66 2.37 -1.58
CA ASN A 45 8.13 1.03 -1.91
C ASN A 45 9.41 0.72 -1.13
N GLN A 46 9.63 -0.55 -0.84
CA GLN A 46 10.81 -1.01 -0.14
C GLN A 46 11.17 -2.44 -0.54
N LYS A 47 12.44 -2.65 -0.83
CA LYS A 47 13.08 -3.96 -0.83
C LYS A 47 13.77 -4.15 0.52
N CYS A 48 13.24 -5.03 1.33
CA CYS A 48 13.65 -5.18 2.72
C CYS A 48 14.98 -5.93 2.86
N ASN A 49 15.71 -5.61 3.93
CA ASN A 49 16.78 -6.47 4.42
C ASN A 49 16.21 -7.76 5.02
N PRO A 50 16.99 -8.84 5.09
CA PRO A 50 16.66 -9.99 5.91
C PRO A 50 16.24 -9.56 7.32
N LEU A 51 15.14 -10.17 7.82
CA LEU A 51 14.59 -9.91 9.16
C LEU A 51 14.17 -8.45 9.43
N TYR A 52 14.12 -7.59 8.41
CA TYR A 52 13.58 -6.25 8.60
C TYR A 52 12.18 -6.33 9.18
N GLN A 53 11.99 -5.69 10.33
CA GLN A 53 10.72 -5.70 11.06
C GLN A 53 10.17 -4.30 11.25
N TRP A 54 8.86 -4.19 11.11
CA TRP A 54 8.10 -3.05 11.62
C TRP A 54 7.13 -3.53 12.71
N GLY A 55 7.07 -2.79 13.78
CA GLY A 55 6.24 -3.12 14.94
C GLY A 55 6.99 -3.92 16.03
N PRO A 56 6.29 -4.26 17.14
CA PRO A 56 4.86 -4.03 17.37
C PRO A 56 4.50 -2.54 17.31
N GLY A 57 3.35 -2.22 16.72
CA GLY A 57 2.94 -0.83 16.61
C GLY A 57 1.49 -0.67 16.12
N ILE A 58 0.95 0.50 16.38
CA ILE A 58 -0.42 0.89 16.03
C ILE A 58 -0.36 2.05 15.03
N ARG A 59 -1.25 2.07 14.06
CA ARG A 59 -1.45 3.18 13.14
C ARG A 59 -2.83 3.80 13.32
N ASN A 60 -2.95 5.09 13.01
CA ASN A 60 -4.21 5.82 13.05
C ASN A 60 -4.89 5.94 11.66
N HIS A 61 -4.40 5.19 10.68
CA HIS A 61 -4.86 5.20 9.30
C HIS A 61 -4.82 3.79 8.72
N TYR A 62 -5.55 3.56 7.63
CA TYR A 62 -5.47 2.34 6.85
C TYR A 62 -4.15 2.29 6.08
N LEU A 63 -3.58 1.08 5.91
CA LEU A 63 -2.35 0.92 5.16
C LEU A 63 -2.39 -0.40 4.38
N ILE A 64 -2.46 -0.30 3.06
CA ILE A 64 -2.42 -1.45 2.16
C ILE A 64 -0.96 -1.67 1.72
N HIS A 65 -0.51 -2.94 1.78
CA HIS A 65 0.73 -3.40 1.18
C HIS A 65 0.42 -4.43 0.09
N TYR A 66 1.13 -4.36 -1.02
CA TYR A 66 1.19 -5.43 -2.03
C TYR A 66 2.61 -5.95 -2.14
N ILE A 67 2.79 -7.28 -2.04
CA ILE A 67 4.09 -7.94 -2.06
C ILE A 67 4.48 -8.25 -3.51
N ILE A 68 5.58 -7.64 -3.97
CA ILE A 68 6.10 -7.79 -5.34
C ILE A 68 6.90 -9.07 -5.48
N SER A 69 7.77 -9.34 -4.50
CA SER A 69 8.67 -10.51 -4.48
C SER A 69 8.99 -10.92 -3.06
N GLY A 70 9.56 -12.11 -2.88
CA GLY A 70 9.95 -12.62 -1.58
C GLY A 70 8.75 -12.95 -0.67
N LYS A 71 9.01 -13.08 0.62
CA LYS A 71 8.02 -13.45 1.63
C LYS A 71 8.33 -12.85 3.00
N GLY A 72 7.35 -12.88 3.88
CA GLY A 72 7.48 -12.43 5.26
C GLY A 72 6.27 -12.81 6.10
N THR A 73 6.25 -12.41 7.34
CA THR A 73 5.15 -12.65 8.27
C THR A 73 4.39 -11.37 8.56
N TYR A 74 3.07 -11.49 8.69
CA TYR A 74 2.16 -10.45 9.17
C TYR A 74 1.41 -10.96 10.38
N THR A 75 1.65 -10.36 11.53
CA THR A 75 1.01 -10.71 12.81
C THR A 75 -0.01 -9.63 13.17
N VAL A 76 -1.23 -10.07 13.39
CA VAL A 76 -2.37 -9.23 13.77
C VAL A 76 -3.35 -10.04 14.62
N ASN A 77 -3.94 -9.42 15.65
CA ASN A 77 -4.87 -10.10 16.57
C ASN A 77 -4.29 -11.39 17.17
N GLY A 78 -3.00 -11.40 17.48
CA GLY A 78 -2.29 -12.56 18.04
C GLY A 78 -2.05 -13.73 17.06
N LYS A 79 -2.40 -13.55 15.77
CA LYS A 79 -2.19 -14.57 14.73
C LYS A 79 -1.14 -14.13 13.73
N THR A 80 -0.21 -15.02 13.43
CA THR A 80 0.86 -14.80 12.44
C THR A 80 0.52 -15.49 11.12
N HIS A 81 0.58 -14.74 10.03
CA HIS A 81 0.31 -15.19 8.68
C HIS A 81 1.59 -15.07 7.83
N LEU A 82 2.04 -16.18 7.23
CA LEU A 82 3.08 -16.12 6.20
C LEU A 82 2.46 -15.59 4.91
N LEU A 83 3.02 -14.52 4.37
CA LEU A 83 2.61 -13.87 3.12
C LEU A 83 3.79 -13.85 2.14
N GLU A 84 3.48 -13.89 0.84
CA GLU A 84 4.49 -13.98 -0.21
C GLU A 84 4.10 -13.17 -1.46
N ALA A 85 4.99 -13.14 -2.45
CA ALA A 85 4.77 -12.45 -3.72
C ALA A 85 3.37 -12.71 -4.29
N GLY A 86 2.65 -11.64 -4.67
CA GLY A 86 1.27 -11.68 -5.15
C GLY A 86 0.21 -11.56 -4.05
N ASP A 87 0.59 -11.63 -2.78
CA ASP A 87 -0.31 -11.40 -1.66
C ASP A 87 -0.41 -9.89 -1.35
N CYS A 88 -1.50 -9.52 -0.70
CA CYS A 88 -1.77 -8.16 -0.26
C CYS A 88 -2.25 -8.19 1.19
N PHE A 89 -1.84 -7.23 2.03
CA PHE A 89 -2.35 -7.11 3.40
C PHE A 89 -2.74 -5.68 3.74
N LEU A 90 -3.74 -5.57 4.61
CA LEU A 90 -4.31 -4.33 5.10
C LEU A 90 -4.09 -4.20 6.60
N VAL A 91 -3.50 -3.10 7.02
CA VAL A 91 -3.48 -2.67 8.43
C VAL A 91 -4.68 -1.79 8.67
N PHE A 92 -5.54 -2.19 9.62
CA PHE A 92 -6.66 -1.38 10.08
C PHE A 92 -6.20 -0.35 11.12
N PRO A 93 -6.82 0.84 11.16
CA PRO A 93 -6.55 1.81 12.22
C PRO A 93 -6.76 1.22 13.62
N ASN A 94 -5.95 1.68 14.57
CA ASN A 94 -6.04 1.31 15.99
C ASN A 94 -5.87 -0.20 16.27
N THR A 95 -5.21 -0.91 15.35
CA THR A 95 -4.88 -2.33 15.50
C THR A 95 -3.37 -2.49 15.64
N GLU A 96 -2.93 -3.21 16.69
CA GLU A 96 -1.52 -3.56 16.82
C GLU A 96 -1.13 -4.62 15.80
N VAL A 97 -0.02 -4.37 15.11
CA VAL A 97 0.51 -5.28 14.11
C VAL A 97 2.03 -5.37 14.19
N ILE A 98 2.55 -6.50 13.73
CA ILE A 98 3.97 -6.71 13.44
C ILE A 98 4.06 -7.28 12.03
N TYR A 99 4.98 -6.80 11.22
CA TYR A 99 5.31 -7.47 9.96
C TYR A 99 6.81 -7.52 9.78
N GLN A 100 7.32 -8.70 9.36
CA GLN A 100 8.74 -9.00 9.30
C GLN A 100 9.09 -9.71 8.00
N ALA A 101 10.13 -9.24 7.33
CA ALA A 101 10.70 -9.88 6.16
C ALA A 101 11.33 -11.23 6.54
N TYR A 102 11.20 -12.23 5.64
CA TYR A 102 11.85 -13.52 5.83
C TYR A 102 13.37 -13.38 5.71
N GLU A 103 14.11 -14.28 6.37
CA GLU A 103 15.58 -14.17 6.42
C GLU A 103 16.22 -14.50 5.07
N GLN A 104 15.82 -15.63 4.46
CA GLN A 104 16.45 -16.16 3.25
C GLN A 104 15.86 -15.57 1.96
N ASP A 105 14.63 -15.04 2.04
CA ASP A 105 13.89 -14.51 0.90
C ASP A 105 13.05 -13.30 1.35
N PRO A 106 13.73 -12.19 1.73
CA PRO A 106 13.05 -11.00 2.25
C PRO A 106 12.18 -10.35 1.17
N TRP A 107 10.99 -9.94 1.57
CA TRP A 107 10.03 -9.35 0.64
C TRP A 107 10.42 -7.96 0.14
N GLU A 108 9.94 -7.69 -1.05
CA GLU A 108 9.81 -6.37 -1.63
C GLU A 108 8.33 -6.03 -1.75
N TYR A 109 7.92 -4.82 -1.35
CA TYR A 109 6.53 -4.39 -1.38
C TYR A 109 6.38 -2.92 -1.75
N VAL A 110 5.19 -2.57 -2.23
CA VAL A 110 4.67 -1.22 -2.30
C VAL A 110 3.60 -1.03 -1.26
N TRP A 111 3.38 0.21 -0.80
CA TRP A 111 2.30 0.51 0.13
C TRP A 111 1.65 1.86 -0.15
N VAL A 112 0.39 1.99 0.29
CA VAL A 112 -0.33 3.25 0.41
C VAL A 112 -1.09 3.30 1.72
N GLY A 113 -0.81 4.32 2.52
CA GLY A 113 -1.55 4.66 3.73
C GLY A 113 -2.57 5.76 3.43
N PHE A 114 -3.77 5.64 3.97
CA PHE A 114 -4.85 6.58 3.72
C PHE A 114 -5.84 6.67 4.88
N ALA A 115 -6.58 7.77 4.91
CA ALA A 115 -7.67 8.01 5.85
C ALA A 115 -8.74 8.88 5.17
N GLY A 116 -9.91 8.96 5.79
CA GLY A 116 -11.03 9.79 5.34
C GLY A 116 -12.36 9.18 5.70
N SER A 117 -13.45 9.96 5.58
CA SER A 117 -14.80 9.50 5.91
C SER A 117 -15.27 8.33 5.06
N ASP A 118 -14.81 8.23 3.82
CA ASP A 118 -15.25 7.21 2.86
C ASP A 118 -14.44 5.91 2.97
N ALA A 119 -13.28 5.94 3.65
CA ALA A 119 -12.35 4.81 3.67
C ALA A 119 -12.99 3.51 4.16
N GLU A 120 -13.74 3.55 5.26
CA GLU A 120 -14.39 2.37 5.83
C GLU A 120 -15.46 1.81 4.89
N MET A 121 -16.29 2.68 4.31
CA MET A 121 -17.36 2.28 3.38
C MET A 121 -16.77 1.61 2.14
N ILE A 122 -15.72 2.18 1.56
CA ILE A 122 -15.03 1.63 0.40
C ILE A 122 -14.41 0.26 0.74
N LEU A 123 -13.72 0.14 1.88
CA LEU A 123 -13.09 -1.12 2.28
C LEU A 123 -14.10 -2.22 2.58
N LYS A 124 -15.31 -1.89 3.09
CA LYS A 124 -16.41 -2.86 3.26
C LYS A 124 -16.86 -3.49 1.93
N ALA A 125 -16.68 -2.79 0.81
CA ALA A 125 -16.98 -3.30 -0.53
C ALA A 125 -15.83 -4.14 -1.14
N THR A 126 -14.73 -4.35 -0.41
CA THR A 126 -13.62 -5.23 -0.80
C THR A 126 -13.66 -6.53 -0.02
N ASP A 127 -12.80 -7.50 -0.37
CA ASP A 127 -12.69 -8.77 0.35
C ASP A 127 -11.86 -8.70 1.65
N PHE A 128 -11.31 -7.54 2.00
CA PHE A 128 -10.65 -7.34 3.29
C PHE A 128 -11.66 -7.32 4.44
N THR A 129 -11.33 -8.00 5.53
CA THR A 129 -12.07 -7.92 6.80
C THR A 129 -11.08 -7.83 7.97
N LYS A 130 -11.57 -7.46 9.15
CA LYS A 130 -10.73 -7.46 10.37
C LYS A 130 -10.23 -8.85 10.76
N GLU A 131 -11.02 -9.88 10.44
CA GLU A 131 -10.70 -11.29 10.71
C GLU A 131 -9.75 -11.86 9.65
N LYS A 132 -9.85 -11.36 8.42
CA LYS A 132 -8.99 -11.72 7.28
C LYS A 132 -8.44 -10.47 6.61
N PRO A 133 -7.45 -9.79 7.23
CA PRO A 133 -6.89 -8.54 6.71
C PRO A 133 -5.81 -8.78 5.64
N TYR A 134 -5.95 -9.81 4.83
CA TYR A 134 -5.05 -10.13 3.73
C TYR A 134 -5.78 -10.86 2.60
N LEU A 135 -5.26 -10.73 1.40
CA LEU A 135 -5.72 -11.40 0.19
C LEU A 135 -4.54 -12.18 -0.41
N ARG A 136 -4.82 -13.41 -0.89
CA ARG A 136 -3.81 -14.31 -1.44
C ARG A 136 -3.79 -14.28 -2.95
N LYS A 137 -2.59 -14.21 -3.54
CA LYS A 137 -2.35 -14.40 -4.99
C LYS A 137 -3.36 -13.65 -5.86
N ILE A 138 -3.54 -12.36 -5.57
CA ILE A 138 -4.52 -11.55 -6.31
C ILE A 138 -4.11 -11.43 -7.79
N PRO A 139 -4.98 -11.81 -8.75
CA PRO A 139 -4.64 -11.82 -10.17
C PRO A 139 -4.39 -10.41 -10.74
N TYR A 140 -4.95 -9.39 -10.11
CA TYR A 140 -4.81 -7.96 -10.46
C TYR A 140 -3.67 -7.25 -9.70
N GLY A 141 -2.77 -7.98 -9.08
CA GLY A 141 -1.71 -7.42 -8.23
C GLY A 141 -0.74 -6.50 -8.97
N GLN A 142 -0.45 -6.78 -10.24
CA GLN A 142 0.38 -5.91 -11.07
C GLN A 142 -0.26 -4.53 -11.30
N ASP A 143 -1.60 -4.48 -11.42
CA ASP A 143 -2.32 -3.22 -11.57
C ASP A 143 -2.30 -2.44 -10.25
N ILE A 144 -2.50 -3.11 -9.10
CA ILE A 144 -2.35 -2.50 -7.77
C ILE A 144 -0.95 -1.92 -7.59
N CYS A 145 0.09 -2.69 -7.90
CA CYS A 145 1.48 -2.25 -7.82
C CYS A 145 1.69 -0.96 -8.64
N ARG A 146 1.25 -0.98 -9.90
CA ARG A 146 1.36 0.17 -10.82
C ARG A 146 0.63 1.40 -10.27
N GLN A 147 -0.60 1.24 -9.79
CA GLN A 147 -1.38 2.36 -9.26
C GLN A 147 -0.75 2.96 -8.00
N ILE A 148 -0.27 2.14 -7.06
CA ILE A 148 0.42 2.64 -5.87
C ILE A 148 1.68 3.43 -6.25
N LEU A 149 2.44 2.96 -7.23
CA LEU A 149 3.61 3.69 -7.73
C LEU A 149 3.22 4.98 -8.45
N HIS A 150 2.12 5.02 -9.18
CA HIS A 150 1.57 6.25 -9.76
C HIS A 150 1.13 7.26 -8.68
N ILE A 151 0.59 6.79 -7.53
CA ILE A 151 0.33 7.67 -6.38
C ILE A 151 1.66 8.28 -5.89
N TYR A 152 2.71 7.45 -5.77
CA TYR A 152 4.02 7.91 -5.35
C TYR A 152 4.62 8.94 -6.33
N ASP A 153 4.43 8.78 -7.64
CA ASP A 153 4.92 9.70 -8.66
C ASP A 153 4.21 11.06 -8.62
N ALA A 154 2.93 11.08 -8.23
CA ALA A 154 2.13 12.31 -8.08
C ALA A 154 2.42 13.10 -6.78
N ARG A 155 3.36 12.64 -5.94
CA ARG A 155 3.69 13.29 -4.67
C ARG A 155 4.23 14.70 -4.83
N GLY A 156 3.83 15.58 -3.94
CA GLY A 156 4.30 16.96 -3.86
C GLY A 156 3.67 17.66 -2.65
N ASN A 157 4.03 18.93 -2.46
CA ASN A 157 3.60 19.70 -1.29
C ASN A 157 2.45 20.67 -1.59
N GLU A 158 2.04 20.77 -2.86
CA GLU A 158 0.97 21.66 -3.28
C GLU A 158 -0.37 20.92 -3.30
N PHE A 159 -1.47 21.67 -3.21
CA PHE A 159 -2.82 21.11 -3.14
C PHE A 159 -3.19 20.25 -4.35
N GLU A 160 -2.75 20.63 -5.55
CA GLU A 160 -2.96 19.81 -6.76
C GLU A 160 -2.35 18.41 -6.64
N HIS A 161 -1.20 18.26 -5.97
CA HIS A 161 -0.60 16.94 -5.74
C HIS A 161 -1.47 16.09 -4.79
N ALA A 162 -2.04 16.71 -3.74
CA ALA A 162 -2.96 16.01 -2.85
C ALA A 162 -4.21 15.53 -3.60
N VAL A 163 -4.78 16.37 -4.48
CA VAL A 163 -5.93 16.02 -5.32
C VAL A 163 -5.58 14.88 -6.28
N GLU A 164 -4.44 14.96 -6.98
CA GLU A 164 -4.01 13.93 -7.92
C GLU A 164 -3.75 12.59 -7.20
N MET A 165 -2.99 12.60 -6.09
CA MET A 165 -2.74 11.40 -5.28
C MET A 165 -4.05 10.74 -4.82
N THR A 166 -5.02 11.56 -4.39
CA THR A 166 -6.33 11.05 -3.92
C THR A 166 -7.16 10.48 -5.06
N GLY A 167 -7.19 11.11 -6.23
CA GLY A 167 -7.86 10.57 -7.41
C GLY A 167 -7.30 9.20 -7.82
N ARG A 168 -5.98 9.05 -7.79
CA ARG A 168 -5.29 7.77 -8.04
C ARG A 168 -5.57 6.73 -6.95
N LEU A 169 -5.71 7.15 -5.69
CA LEU A 169 -6.10 6.28 -4.58
C LEU A 169 -7.52 5.73 -4.79
N TYR A 170 -8.52 6.57 -5.18
CA TYR A 170 -9.86 6.08 -5.52
C TYR A 170 -9.80 5.03 -6.63
N THR A 171 -9.03 5.26 -7.69
CA THR A 171 -8.81 4.30 -8.77
C THR A 171 -8.22 2.98 -8.24
N THR A 172 -7.23 3.06 -7.36
CA THR A 172 -6.60 1.87 -6.74
C THR A 172 -7.62 1.07 -5.93
N LEU A 173 -8.42 1.73 -5.11
CA LEU A 173 -9.44 1.08 -4.28
C LEU A 173 -10.58 0.49 -5.13
N ALA A 174 -10.95 1.12 -6.24
CA ALA A 174 -11.95 0.61 -7.18
C ALA A 174 -11.53 -0.74 -7.79
N ILE A 175 -10.22 -0.99 -8.02
CA ILE A 175 -9.74 -2.29 -8.50
C ILE A 175 -10.06 -3.39 -7.48
N PHE A 176 -9.84 -3.17 -6.19
CA PHE A 176 -10.20 -4.12 -5.13
C PHE A 176 -11.70 -4.36 -5.05
N MET A 177 -12.52 -3.31 -5.26
CA MET A 177 -13.98 -3.42 -5.25
C MET A 177 -14.49 -4.22 -6.45
N HIS A 178 -14.01 -3.94 -7.67
CA HIS A 178 -14.37 -4.67 -8.88
C HIS A 178 -14.02 -6.16 -8.81
N ALA A 179 -12.92 -6.49 -8.16
CA ALA A 179 -12.45 -7.85 -8.00
C ALA A 179 -13.07 -8.58 -6.81
N SER A 180 -13.85 -7.88 -5.98
CA SER A 180 -14.48 -8.45 -4.79
C SER A 180 -15.60 -9.42 -5.16
N ASN A 181 -15.66 -10.55 -4.43
CA ASN A 181 -16.75 -11.49 -4.51
C ASN A 181 -18.01 -11.03 -3.73
N LYS A 182 -17.95 -9.91 -3.05
CA LYS A 182 -19.11 -9.32 -2.36
C LYS A 182 -20.03 -8.70 -3.40
N ASN A 183 -21.20 -9.30 -3.60
CA ASN A 183 -22.28 -8.63 -4.28
C ASN A 183 -22.66 -7.41 -3.44
N VAL A 184 -22.26 -6.23 -3.87
CA VAL A 184 -22.81 -4.98 -3.36
C VAL A 184 -24.24 -4.93 -3.83
N THR A 185 -25.17 -5.47 -3.04
CA THR A 185 -26.58 -5.13 -3.17
C THR A 185 -26.63 -3.62 -3.00
N GLN A 186 -26.77 -2.90 -4.10
CA GLN A 186 -27.16 -1.50 -4.10
C GLN A 186 -28.51 -1.45 -3.37
N ASN A 187 -28.50 -1.20 -2.08
CA ASN A 187 -29.65 -0.62 -1.42
C ASN A 187 -29.76 0.78 -2.01
N THR A 188 -30.56 0.90 -3.03
CA THR A 188 -31.07 2.13 -3.61
C THR A 188 -31.53 3.03 -2.48
N LEU A 189 -31.00 4.24 -2.48
CA LEU A 189 -31.51 5.39 -1.72
C LEU A 189 -32.97 5.65 -2.04
#